data_12fffb2d8266a1f1a114e73f606d04a6
#
_entry.id   12fffb2d8266a1f1a114e73f606d04a6
#
_cell.length_a   1.000
_cell.length_b   1.000
_cell.length_c   1.000
_cell.angle_alpha   90.00
_cell.angle_beta   90.00
_cell.angle_gamma   90.00
#
_symmetry.space_group_name_H-M   'P 1'
#
loop_
_entity.id
_entity.type
_entity.pdbx_description
1 polymer ?
#
loop_
_entity_poly.entity_id
_entity_poly.type
_entity_poly.pdbx_seq_one_letter_code
_entity_poly.pdbx_strand_id
1 'polypeptide(L)'
;MISLLKNLFKNDDVDHREAIEKGAVIIDVRTPGEFRDGHLDKAVNIPLSEITSQVEMIRKWNKPVITVCRSGARSGIAKNILEQSGIKTTNGGAWNHFKLK
;
A
#
# COMPACT_ATOMS: atom_id res chain seq x y z
N MET A 1 -6.46 20.04 12.90
CA MET A 1 -7.45 19.86 11.83
C MET A 1 -6.80 19.82 10.46
N ILE A 2 -6.03 20.83 10.13
CA ILE A 2 -5.31 20.85 8.87
C ILE A 2 -4.38 19.66 8.74
N SER A 3 -3.77 19.24 9.85
CA SER A 3 -2.87 18.10 9.85
C SER A 3 -3.57 16.80 9.49
N LEU A 4 -4.87 16.69 9.77
CA LEU A 4 -5.63 15.48 9.45
C LEU A 4 -5.77 15.33 7.94
N LEU A 5 -6.10 16.43 7.25
CA LEU A 5 -6.19 16.41 5.80
C LEU A 5 -4.85 16.10 5.14
N LYS A 6 -3.79 16.68 5.67
CA LYS A 6 -2.45 16.41 5.19
C LYS A 6 -2.13 14.92 5.29
N ASN A 7 -2.55 14.31 6.39
CA ASN A 7 -2.20 12.91 6.64
C ASN A 7 -2.94 11.94 5.75
N LEU A 8 -4.06 12.36 5.13
CA LEU A 8 -4.80 11.49 4.23
C LEU A 8 -4.00 11.12 2.98
N PHE A 9 -3.17 12.06 2.49
CA PHE A 9 -2.44 11.86 1.25
C PHE A 9 -0.93 11.82 1.46
N LYS A 10 -0.50 11.95 2.69
CA LYS A 10 0.92 11.89 3.01
C LYS A 10 1.35 10.44 3.14
N ASN A 11 2.57 10.15 2.69
CA ASN A 11 3.16 8.85 2.93
C ASN A 11 3.36 8.67 4.42
N ASP A 12 3.12 7.48 4.91
CA ASP A 12 3.38 7.20 6.32
C ASP A 12 4.88 7.21 6.54
N ASP A 13 5.30 8.04 7.49
CA ASP A 13 6.71 8.22 7.80
C ASP A 13 7.09 7.22 8.88
N VAL A 14 7.20 5.96 8.48
CA VAL A 14 7.48 4.86 9.40
C VAL A 14 8.61 4.00 8.85
N ASP A 15 9.20 3.25 9.74
CA ASP A 15 10.20 2.26 9.36
C ASP A 15 9.46 1.00 8.95
N HIS A 16 9.48 0.70 7.67
CA HIS A 16 8.75 -0.45 7.13
C HIS A 16 9.42 -1.78 7.43
N ARG A 17 10.65 -1.74 7.95
CA ARG A 17 11.40 -2.94 8.23
C ARG A 17 10.66 -3.89 9.17
N GLU A 18 10.11 -3.35 10.25
CA GLU A 18 9.39 -4.17 11.22
C GLU A 18 8.18 -4.84 10.58
N ALA A 19 7.43 -4.09 9.79
CA ALA A 19 6.26 -4.65 9.11
C ALA A 19 6.66 -5.78 8.17
N ILE A 20 7.74 -5.58 7.42
CA ILE A 20 8.24 -6.60 6.51
C ILE A 20 8.67 -7.85 7.29
N GLU A 21 9.34 -7.66 8.41
CA GLU A 21 9.77 -8.79 9.26
C GLU A 21 8.57 -9.56 9.81
N LYS A 22 7.45 -8.89 9.98
CA LYS A 22 6.22 -9.54 10.44
C LYS A 22 5.41 -10.12 9.28
N GLY A 23 5.98 -10.14 8.09
CA GLY A 23 5.35 -10.76 6.94
C GLY A 23 4.44 -9.85 6.15
N ALA A 24 4.61 -8.52 6.26
CA ALA A 24 3.78 -7.59 5.51
C ALA A 24 3.85 -7.87 4.01
N VAL A 25 2.71 -7.71 3.34
CA VAL A 25 2.62 -7.86 1.90
C VAL A 25 2.64 -6.48 1.28
N ILE A 26 3.50 -6.27 0.29
CA ILE A 26 3.54 -5.02 -0.46
C ILE A 26 2.57 -5.14 -1.62
N ILE A 27 1.57 -4.27 -1.67
CA ILE A 27 0.61 -4.23 -2.78
C ILE A 27 0.89 -2.97 -3.60
N ASP A 28 1.22 -3.18 -4.87
CA ASP A 28 1.39 -2.10 -5.82
C ASP A 28 0.03 -1.86 -6.48
N VAL A 29 -0.54 -0.69 -6.25
CA VAL A 29 -1.90 -0.40 -6.70
C VAL A 29 -1.93 0.36 -8.02
N ARG A 30 -0.81 0.36 -8.75
CA ARG A 30 -0.75 0.95 -10.08
C ARG A 30 -1.41 0.04 -11.11
N THR A 31 -1.52 0.53 -12.33
CA THR A 31 -2.05 -0.30 -13.41
C THR A 31 -1.08 -1.43 -13.74
N PRO A 32 -1.59 -2.52 -14.37
CA PRO A 32 -0.71 -3.61 -14.77
C PRO A 32 0.42 -3.16 -15.71
N GLY A 33 0.15 -2.19 -16.58
CA GLY A 33 1.16 -1.69 -17.48
C GLY A 33 2.29 -1.00 -16.74
N GLU A 34 1.93 -0.14 -15.79
CA GLU A 34 2.95 0.51 -14.95
C GLU A 34 3.78 -0.52 -14.21
N PHE A 35 3.11 -1.52 -13.66
CA PHE A 35 3.78 -2.56 -12.89
C PHE A 35 4.77 -3.34 -13.75
N ARG A 36 4.36 -3.68 -14.99
CA ARG A 36 5.24 -4.40 -15.91
C ARG A 36 6.51 -3.62 -16.24
N ASP A 37 6.39 -2.29 -16.31
CA ASP A 37 7.52 -1.44 -16.67
C ASP A 37 8.55 -1.29 -15.56
N GLY A 38 8.26 -1.80 -14.38
CA GLY A 38 9.17 -1.76 -13.24
C GLY A 38 8.37 -1.79 -11.96
N HIS A 39 8.81 -2.57 -10.98
CA HIS A 39 8.11 -2.66 -9.70
C HIS A 39 9.07 -3.18 -8.64
N LEU A 40 8.64 -3.05 -7.39
CA LEU A 40 9.41 -3.60 -6.28
C LEU A 40 9.39 -5.12 -6.33
N ASP A 41 10.56 -5.69 -6.03
CA ASP A 41 10.65 -7.13 -5.90
C ASP A 41 9.65 -7.60 -4.85
N LYS A 42 8.97 -8.71 -5.13
CA LYS A 42 8.00 -9.33 -4.22
C LYS A 42 6.71 -8.55 -4.05
N ALA A 43 6.53 -7.41 -4.72
CA ALA A 43 5.26 -6.71 -4.68
C ALA A 43 4.19 -7.46 -5.47
N VAL A 44 2.97 -7.39 -4.96
CA VAL A 44 1.81 -7.97 -5.64
C VAL A 44 1.07 -6.83 -6.31
N ASN A 45 0.71 -6.98 -7.57
CA ASN A 45 -0.04 -5.95 -8.28
C ASN A 45 -1.53 -6.16 -8.11
N ILE A 46 -2.17 -5.25 -7.40
CA ILE A 46 -3.63 -5.19 -7.31
C ILE A 46 -4.00 -3.75 -7.60
N PRO A 47 -4.41 -3.44 -8.82
CA PRO A 47 -4.74 -2.05 -9.18
C PRO A 47 -5.79 -1.45 -8.25
N LEU A 48 -5.71 -0.15 -8.04
CA LEU A 48 -6.64 0.53 -7.14
C LEU A 48 -8.10 0.20 -7.46
N SER A 49 -8.43 0.13 -8.76
CA SER A 49 -9.80 -0.17 -9.18
C SER A 49 -10.28 -1.54 -8.75
N GLU A 50 -9.39 -2.43 -8.36
CA GLU A 50 -9.73 -3.79 -7.97
C GLU A 50 -9.62 -4.03 -6.46
N ILE A 51 -9.13 -3.06 -5.71
CA ILE A 51 -8.89 -3.25 -4.28
C ILE A 51 -10.17 -3.67 -3.55
N THR A 52 -11.27 -2.97 -3.80
CA THR A 52 -12.51 -3.24 -3.09
C THR A 52 -12.98 -4.68 -3.32
N SER A 53 -12.87 -5.18 -4.54
CA SER A 53 -13.31 -6.54 -4.85
C SER A 53 -12.36 -7.60 -4.30
N GLN A 54 -11.14 -7.21 -3.92
CA GLN A 54 -10.14 -8.16 -3.42
C GLN A 54 -9.99 -8.11 -1.90
N VAL A 55 -10.81 -7.32 -1.21
CA VAL A 55 -10.68 -7.13 0.23
C VAL A 55 -10.72 -8.46 0.99
N GLU A 56 -11.66 -9.35 0.64
CA GLU A 56 -11.77 -10.61 1.36
C GLU A 56 -10.56 -11.51 1.18
N MET A 57 -10.01 -11.53 -0.03
CA MET A 57 -8.79 -12.29 -0.29
C MET A 57 -7.64 -11.73 0.54
N ILE A 58 -7.49 -10.40 0.55
CA ILE A 58 -6.42 -9.74 1.28
C ILE A 58 -6.57 -9.99 2.78
N ARG A 59 -7.82 -9.92 3.29
CA ARG A 59 -8.08 -10.18 4.70
C ARG A 59 -7.63 -11.58 5.10
N LYS A 60 -7.82 -12.56 4.23
CA LYS A 60 -7.47 -13.94 4.52
C LYS A 60 -5.97 -14.15 4.66
N TRP A 61 -5.16 -13.26 4.12
CA TRP A 61 -3.71 -13.35 4.31
C TRP A 61 -3.35 -13.20 5.78
N ASN A 62 -4.16 -12.46 6.52
CA ASN A 62 -3.93 -12.19 7.95
C ASN A 62 -2.54 -11.60 8.19
N LYS A 63 -2.17 -10.65 7.35
CA LYS A 63 -0.86 -9.98 7.40
C LYS A 63 -1.04 -8.50 7.22
N PRO A 64 -0.15 -7.69 7.77
CA PRO A 64 -0.20 -6.26 7.48
C PRO A 64 0.13 -6.01 6.02
N VAL A 65 -0.33 -4.88 5.52
CA VAL A 65 -0.17 -4.52 4.11
C VAL A 65 0.55 -3.19 4.01
N ILE A 66 1.41 -3.07 3.02
CA ILE A 66 2.03 -1.80 2.66
C ILE A 66 1.63 -1.51 1.21
N THR A 67 0.93 -0.41 0.99
CA THR A 67 0.53 -0.04 -0.37
C THR A 67 1.55 0.91 -0.98
N VAL A 68 1.82 0.76 -2.27
CA VAL A 68 2.69 1.67 -3.00
C VAL A 68 2.03 2.03 -4.32
N CYS A 69 2.41 3.18 -4.87
CA CYS A 69 2.00 3.59 -6.19
C CYS A 69 3.08 4.50 -6.76
N ARG A 70 2.75 5.36 -7.71
CA ARG A 70 3.74 6.23 -8.32
C ARG A 70 4.13 7.39 -7.40
N SER A 71 3.15 8.01 -6.75
CA SER A 71 3.38 9.22 -5.95
C SER A 71 2.84 9.15 -4.53
N GLY A 72 2.12 8.10 -4.19
CA GLY A 72 1.52 7.97 -2.87
C GLY A 72 0.03 8.29 -2.82
N ALA A 73 -0.54 8.88 -3.88
CA ALA A 73 -1.95 9.27 -3.86
C ALA A 73 -2.88 8.04 -3.97
N ARG A 74 -2.68 7.21 -4.98
CA ARG A 74 -3.50 6.01 -5.15
C ARG A 74 -3.30 5.05 -3.99
N SER A 75 -2.07 4.91 -3.53
CA SER A 75 -1.78 4.02 -2.40
C SER A 75 -2.41 4.53 -1.11
N GLY A 76 -2.56 5.84 -0.96
CA GLY A 76 -3.26 6.41 0.19
C GLY A 76 -4.75 6.07 0.16
N ILE A 77 -5.36 6.13 -1.03
CA ILE A 77 -6.76 5.75 -1.17
C ILE A 77 -6.94 4.26 -0.86
N ALA A 78 -6.05 3.43 -1.39
CA ALA A 78 -6.11 1.99 -1.13
C ALA A 78 -5.96 1.71 0.36
N LYS A 79 -5.03 2.40 1.02
CA LYS A 79 -4.87 2.26 2.47
C LYS A 79 -6.17 2.53 3.20
N ASN A 80 -6.87 3.62 2.85
CA ASN A 80 -8.11 3.96 3.53
C ASN A 80 -9.16 2.87 3.34
N ILE A 81 -9.27 2.32 2.13
CA ILE A 81 -10.22 1.25 1.87
C ILE A 81 -9.90 0.03 2.73
N LEU A 82 -8.64 -0.36 2.77
CA LEU A 82 -8.23 -1.55 3.51
C LEU A 82 -8.35 -1.36 5.02
N GLU A 83 -7.99 -0.17 5.53
CA GLU A 83 -8.14 0.12 6.96
C GLU A 83 -9.60 0.08 7.39
N GLN A 84 -10.49 0.61 6.56
CA GLN A 84 -11.92 0.56 6.85
C GLN A 84 -12.45 -0.86 6.86
N SER A 85 -11.74 -1.77 6.22
CA SER A 85 -12.10 -3.18 6.18
C SER A 85 -11.39 -3.99 7.25
N GLY A 86 -10.71 -3.31 8.16
CA GLY A 86 -10.04 -3.96 9.29
C GLY A 86 -8.68 -4.55 8.97
N ILE A 87 -8.08 -4.16 7.85
CA ILE A 87 -6.76 -4.65 7.45
C ILE A 87 -5.73 -3.59 7.76
N LYS A 88 -4.78 -3.92 8.65
CA LYS A 88 -3.74 -2.97 9.02
C LYS A 88 -2.90 -2.64 7.80
N THR A 89 -2.86 -1.37 7.42
CA THR A 89 -2.24 -0.94 6.18
C THR A 89 -1.43 0.33 6.39
N THR A 90 -0.29 0.40 5.73
CA THR A 90 0.58 1.56 5.73
C THR A 90 0.74 2.05 4.29
N ASN A 91 0.69 3.37 4.08
CA ASN A 91 0.96 3.94 2.77
C ASN A 91 2.46 4.06 2.59
N GLY A 92 3.02 3.23 1.73
CA GLY A 92 4.46 3.22 1.48
C GLY A 92 4.93 4.28 0.50
N GLY A 93 4.01 4.96 -0.18
CA GLY A 93 4.34 6.05 -1.08
C GLY A 93 4.78 5.59 -2.45
N ALA A 94 5.77 6.30 -3.01
CA ALA A 94 6.25 6.00 -4.35
C ALA A 94 7.05 4.70 -4.36
N TRP A 95 6.70 3.80 -5.26
CA TRP A 95 7.32 2.48 -5.31
C TRP A 95 8.84 2.55 -5.55
N ASN A 96 9.27 3.50 -6.35
CA ASN A 96 10.69 3.61 -6.68
C ASN A 96 11.50 4.41 -5.66
N HIS A 97 10.85 4.93 -4.64
CA HIS A 97 11.52 5.60 -3.52
C HIS A 97 11.32 4.83 -2.22
N PHE A 98 10.66 3.69 -2.29
CA PHE A 98 10.37 2.88 -1.11
C PHE A 98 11.66 2.27 -0.59
N LYS A 99 11.89 2.41 0.71
CA LYS A 99 13.09 1.88 1.33
C LYS A 99 12.73 0.99 2.50
N LEU A 100 13.46 -0.09 2.62
CA LEU A 100 13.25 -1.09 3.67
C LEU A 100 14.08 -0.79 4.91
N LYS A 101 14.25 0.46 5.20
CA LYS A 101 15.04 0.82 6.39
C LYS A 101 14.19 1.08 7.58
#